data_f6a8e1f87143dd8c3cd5a87d59a39c86
#
_entry.id   f6a8e1f87143dd8c3cd5a87d59a39c86
#
_cell.length_a   1.000
_cell.length_b   1.000
_cell.length_c   1.000
_cell.angle_alpha   90.00
_cell.angle_beta   90.00
_cell.angle_gamma   90.00
#
_symmetry.space_group_name_H-M   'P 1'
#
loop_
_entity.id
_entity.type
_entity.pdbx_description
1 polymer ?
#
loop_
_entity_poly.entity_id
_entity_poly.type
_entity_poly.pdbx_seq_one_letter_code
_entity_poly.pdbx_strand_id
1 'polypeptide(L)'
;MNGKKFVQSFVYMIGVFSIGLLMFFVYTSETLNMSRSVAMDQNPSSKARVKPGIEVFLEKHLDWVEGKRVGLVTNPTGINRAYESDINLLYNHEDVDLTALFGPEHGIRGDRPAGEYVSSYIDEQTGLPVYSLYVPTWQPPEDMLEDVDVLLFDIQDIGSNVYTYIYTLGFVMESAAKYGKEVIVLDRPNAIGGERVEGPLRKEDTVSYMGRFLLPVRHGMTIGELAVMWNHEYSLGIPLKVAKMEGYDRTMHYEDTGLPWVFPSPNIPTPTTANL
;
A
#
# COMPACT_ATOMS: atom_id res chain seq x y z
N MET A 1 58.68 35.69 44.90
CA MET A 1 57.30 35.30 44.51
C MET A 1 56.86 34.20 45.46
N ASN A 2 55.78 34.45 46.22
CA ASN A 2 55.43 33.67 47.39
C ASN A 2 54.81 32.27 46.96
N GLY A 3 55.48 31.21 47.38
CA GLY A 3 55.02 29.82 47.07
C GLY A 3 53.55 29.45 47.43
N LYS A 4 52.98 30.25 48.38
CA LYS A 4 51.55 30.10 48.75
C LYS A 4 50.59 30.48 47.63
N LYS A 5 50.89 31.41 46.74
CA LYS A 5 50.06 31.81 45.58
C LYS A 5 50.16 30.83 44.47
N PHE A 6 51.28 30.14 44.31
CA PHE A 6 51.45 29.08 43.29
C PHE A 6 50.65 27.85 43.62
N VAL A 7 50.66 27.41 44.87
CA VAL A 7 49.90 26.25 45.32
C VAL A 7 48.38 26.49 45.23
N GLN A 8 47.90 27.68 45.58
CA GLN A 8 46.47 28.03 45.46
C GLN A 8 46.01 28.06 44.00
N SER A 9 46.79 28.59 43.06
CA SER A 9 46.48 28.61 41.63
C SER A 9 46.47 27.18 41.04
N PHE A 10 47.38 26.33 41.53
CA PHE A 10 47.44 24.93 41.06
C PHE A 10 46.25 24.08 41.52
N VAL A 11 45.80 24.27 42.76
CA VAL A 11 44.60 23.62 43.29
C VAL A 11 43.34 24.08 42.62
N TYR A 12 43.21 25.38 42.28
CA TYR A 12 42.08 25.91 41.50
C TYR A 12 42.02 25.32 40.08
N MET A 13 43.18 25.19 39.42
CA MET A 13 43.27 24.65 38.06
C MET A 13 42.90 23.16 38.00
N ILE A 14 43.31 22.35 39.00
CA ILE A 14 42.91 20.94 39.11
C ILE A 14 41.42 20.82 39.40
N GLY A 15 40.84 21.65 40.25
CA GLY A 15 39.43 21.67 40.58
C GLY A 15 38.53 21.95 39.36
N VAL A 16 38.90 22.97 38.57
CA VAL A 16 38.18 23.34 37.35
C VAL A 16 38.26 22.25 36.27
N PHE A 17 39.43 21.59 36.12
CA PHE A 17 39.59 20.47 35.18
C PHE A 17 38.77 19.25 35.60
N SER A 18 38.70 18.94 36.91
CA SER A 18 37.92 17.81 37.42
C SER A 18 36.41 18.02 37.27
N ILE A 19 35.91 19.26 37.48
CA ILE A 19 34.49 19.59 37.28
C ILE A 19 34.14 19.57 35.80
N GLY A 20 35.01 20.09 34.92
CA GLY A 20 34.83 20.05 33.46
C GLY A 20 34.78 18.62 32.90
N LEU A 21 35.65 17.73 33.44
CA LEU A 21 35.68 16.33 33.04
C LEU A 21 34.42 15.56 33.52
N LEU A 22 33.94 15.89 34.73
CA LEU A 22 32.70 15.28 35.26
C LEU A 22 31.46 15.73 34.47
N MET A 23 31.37 17.04 34.12
CA MET A 23 30.30 17.57 33.28
C MET A 23 30.32 16.97 31.87
N PHE A 24 31.53 16.80 31.31
CA PHE A 24 31.67 16.15 30.00
C PHE A 24 31.19 14.67 30.02
N PHE A 25 31.53 13.91 31.06
CA PHE A 25 31.06 12.52 31.22
C PHE A 25 29.55 12.43 31.47
N VAL A 26 28.94 13.34 32.22
CA VAL A 26 27.50 13.39 32.42
C VAL A 26 26.79 13.75 31.11
N TYR A 27 27.29 14.76 30.38
CA TYR A 27 26.72 15.17 29.10
C TYR A 27 26.81 14.06 28.03
N THR A 28 27.95 13.35 27.96
CA THR A 28 28.11 12.23 27.01
C THR A 28 27.29 11.02 27.42
N SER A 29 27.05 10.74 28.70
CA SER A 29 26.20 9.66 29.16
C SER A 29 24.72 9.95 28.89
N GLU A 30 24.26 11.20 29.03
CA GLU A 30 22.88 11.59 28.69
C GLU A 30 22.63 11.56 27.17
N THR A 31 23.59 12.04 26.36
CA THR A 31 23.46 11.96 24.90
C THR A 31 23.53 10.53 24.38
N LEU A 32 24.35 9.67 24.98
CA LEU A 32 24.39 8.23 24.66
C LEU A 32 23.10 7.51 25.11
N ASN A 33 22.50 7.88 26.23
CA ASN A 33 21.22 7.34 26.66
C ASN A 33 20.05 7.86 25.82
N MET A 34 20.04 9.13 25.42
CA MET A 34 19.06 9.66 24.46
C MET A 34 19.21 9.01 23.08
N SER A 35 20.43 8.84 22.58
CA SER A 35 20.66 8.12 21.31
C SER A 35 20.26 6.63 21.40
N ARG A 36 20.41 6.02 22.58
CA ARG A 36 19.98 4.64 22.82
C ARG A 36 18.46 4.53 22.96
N SER A 37 17.78 5.52 23.57
CA SER A 37 16.32 5.54 23.66
C SER A 37 15.67 5.79 22.28
N VAL A 38 16.26 6.65 21.48
CA VAL A 38 15.81 6.89 20.08
C VAL A 38 16.15 5.69 19.18
N ALA A 39 17.26 4.99 19.45
CA ALA A 39 17.61 3.76 18.70
C ALA A 39 16.86 2.50 19.17
N MET A 40 16.28 2.51 20.38
CA MET A 40 15.50 1.39 20.89
C MET A 40 14.03 1.40 20.48
N ASP A 41 13.52 2.53 19.95
CA ASP A 41 12.16 2.57 19.39
C ASP A 41 12.12 2.20 17.89
N GLN A 42 13.27 1.86 17.31
CA GLN A 42 13.38 1.19 16.01
C GLN A 42 13.59 -0.32 16.20
N ASN A 43 12.69 -0.97 16.96
CA ASN A 43 12.62 -2.41 16.92
C ASN A 43 11.73 -2.84 15.72
N PRO A 44 12.30 -3.37 14.64
CA PRO A 44 11.52 -3.83 13.49
C PRO A 44 10.74 -5.12 13.76
N SER A 45 10.59 -5.50 15.05
CA SER A 45 9.92 -6.74 15.44
C SER A 45 8.58 -6.58 16.15
N SER A 46 7.84 -5.47 15.99
CA SER A 46 6.40 -5.62 16.15
C SER A 46 5.92 -6.32 14.87
N LYS A 47 5.74 -7.64 14.89
CA LYS A 47 5.04 -8.36 13.83
C LYS A 47 3.81 -7.55 13.49
N ALA A 48 3.64 -7.17 12.22
CA ALA A 48 2.45 -6.51 11.76
C ALA A 48 1.23 -7.27 12.29
N ARG A 49 0.27 -6.57 12.87
CA ARG A 49 -0.92 -7.20 13.46
C ARG A 49 -1.81 -7.78 12.37
N VAL A 50 -1.84 -7.13 11.22
CA VAL A 50 -2.66 -7.49 10.08
C VAL A 50 -1.81 -8.23 9.05
N LYS A 51 -2.36 -9.32 8.52
CA LYS A 51 -1.82 -10.02 7.36
C LYS A 51 -2.61 -9.55 6.13
N PRO A 52 -1.97 -8.94 5.12
CA PRO A 52 -2.65 -8.45 3.92
C PRO A 52 -3.13 -9.60 3.03
N GLY A 53 -4.07 -9.30 2.14
CA GLY A 53 -4.69 -10.28 1.26
C GLY A 53 -3.71 -11.10 0.42
N ILE A 54 -2.61 -10.50 -0.05
CA ILE A 54 -1.57 -11.21 -0.80
C ILE A 54 -0.96 -12.38 0.00
N GLU A 55 -0.64 -12.18 1.27
CA GLU A 55 -0.08 -13.24 2.10
C GLU A 55 -1.11 -14.33 2.42
N VAL A 56 -2.36 -13.93 2.68
CA VAL A 56 -3.45 -14.89 2.90
C VAL A 56 -3.72 -15.72 1.64
N PHE A 57 -3.68 -15.08 0.48
CA PHE A 57 -3.83 -15.75 -0.81
C PHE A 57 -2.75 -16.81 -1.03
N LEU A 58 -1.49 -16.43 -0.87
CA LEU A 58 -0.35 -17.33 -1.05
C LEU A 58 -0.33 -18.49 -0.05
N GLU A 59 -0.81 -18.27 1.17
CA GLU A 59 -0.84 -19.32 2.20
C GLU A 59 -2.04 -20.27 2.08
N LYS A 60 -3.19 -19.81 1.57
CA LYS A 60 -4.46 -20.53 1.73
C LYS A 60 -5.30 -20.71 0.48
N HIS A 61 -5.01 -19.98 -0.59
CA HIS A 61 -5.93 -19.83 -1.71
C HIS A 61 -5.28 -19.98 -3.10
N LEU A 62 -4.11 -20.59 -3.18
CA LEU A 62 -3.43 -20.88 -4.47
C LEU A 62 -4.29 -21.77 -5.39
N ASP A 63 -5.12 -22.62 -4.83
CA ASP A 63 -6.09 -23.42 -5.56
C ASP A 63 -7.07 -22.60 -6.41
N TRP A 64 -7.26 -21.32 -6.10
CA TRP A 64 -8.14 -20.43 -6.88
C TRP A 64 -7.59 -20.11 -8.27
N VAL A 65 -6.28 -20.21 -8.45
CA VAL A 65 -5.59 -19.92 -9.72
C VAL A 65 -4.96 -21.15 -10.37
N GLU A 66 -5.17 -22.35 -9.80
CA GLU A 66 -4.61 -23.58 -10.34
C GLU A 66 -5.02 -23.78 -11.81
N GLY A 67 -4.03 -23.92 -12.69
CA GLY A 67 -4.21 -24.13 -14.13
C GLY A 67 -4.77 -22.91 -14.89
N LYS A 68 -4.77 -21.70 -14.28
CA LYS A 68 -5.25 -20.47 -14.89
C LYS A 68 -4.11 -19.50 -15.17
N ARG A 69 -4.23 -18.79 -16.29
CA ARG A 69 -3.37 -17.64 -16.63
C ARG A 69 -3.80 -16.43 -15.84
N VAL A 70 -2.86 -15.88 -15.08
CA VAL A 70 -3.11 -14.81 -14.11
C VAL A 70 -2.67 -13.45 -14.66
N GLY A 71 -3.57 -12.47 -14.67
CA GLY A 71 -3.25 -11.06 -14.83
C GLY A 71 -3.24 -10.36 -13.47
N LEU A 72 -2.20 -9.58 -13.18
CA LEU A 72 -2.10 -8.84 -11.93
C LEU A 72 -2.30 -7.34 -12.14
N VAL A 73 -3.32 -6.78 -11.51
CA VAL A 73 -3.59 -5.33 -11.45
C VAL A 73 -2.95 -4.80 -10.17
N THR A 74 -1.88 -4.03 -10.31
CA THR A 74 -1.08 -3.59 -9.17
C THR A 74 -0.35 -2.27 -9.40
N ASN A 75 0.22 -1.74 -8.33
CA ASN A 75 1.15 -0.62 -8.31
C ASN A 75 2.15 -0.80 -7.16
N PRO A 76 3.05 0.16 -6.84
CA PRO A 76 4.04 0.00 -5.75
C PRO A 76 3.47 -0.32 -4.38
N THR A 77 2.17 -0.12 -4.15
CA THR A 77 1.53 -0.46 -2.87
C THR A 77 1.22 -1.94 -2.71
N GLY A 78 1.30 -2.72 -3.80
CA GLY A 78 1.14 -4.18 -3.83
C GLY A 78 2.34 -4.87 -3.21
N ILE A 79 2.43 -4.90 -1.88
CA ILE A 79 3.52 -5.50 -1.11
C ILE A 79 3.02 -6.36 0.04
N ASN A 80 3.87 -7.29 0.49
CA ASN A 80 3.68 -8.00 1.73
C ASN A 80 4.23 -7.22 2.94
N ARG A 81 4.16 -7.79 4.14
CA ARG A 81 4.70 -7.21 5.39
C ARG A 81 6.22 -7.05 5.41
N ALA A 82 6.93 -7.74 4.52
CA ALA A 82 8.40 -7.69 4.39
C ALA A 82 8.88 -6.74 3.28
N TYR A 83 7.97 -5.89 2.73
CA TYR A 83 8.24 -5.01 1.58
C TYR A 83 8.55 -5.74 0.27
N GLU A 84 8.20 -7.01 0.15
CA GLU A 84 8.35 -7.73 -1.11
C GLU A 84 7.15 -7.43 -2.01
N SER A 85 7.42 -7.07 -3.27
CA SER A 85 6.39 -6.78 -4.26
C SER A 85 5.56 -8.02 -4.58
N ASP A 86 4.24 -7.84 -4.70
CA ASP A 86 3.29 -8.83 -5.18
C ASP A 86 3.68 -9.39 -6.56
N ILE A 87 4.23 -8.55 -7.46
CA ILE A 87 4.77 -8.98 -8.75
C ILE A 87 5.82 -10.06 -8.54
N ASN A 88 6.81 -9.81 -7.65
CA ASN A 88 7.88 -10.75 -7.42
C ASN A 88 7.40 -12.01 -6.69
N LEU A 89 6.49 -11.86 -5.74
CA LEU A 89 5.89 -12.97 -5.00
C LEU A 89 5.14 -13.92 -5.93
N LEU A 90 4.32 -13.37 -6.83
CA LEU A 90 3.50 -14.18 -7.75
C LEU A 90 4.32 -14.73 -8.91
N TYR A 91 5.23 -13.93 -9.50
CA TYR A 91 6.06 -14.34 -10.63
C TYR A 91 7.01 -15.49 -10.28
N ASN A 92 7.55 -15.51 -9.06
CA ASN A 92 8.46 -16.55 -8.60
C ASN A 92 7.74 -17.76 -7.96
N HIS A 93 6.41 -17.74 -7.87
CA HIS A 93 5.67 -18.84 -7.26
C HIS A 93 5.36 -19.93 -8.29
N GLU A 94 5.80 -21.18 -8.01
CA GLU A 94 5.69 -22.30 -8.94
C GLU A 94 4.23 -22.69 -9.33
N ASP A 95 3.26 -22.38 -8.45
CA ASP A 95 1.84 -22.68 -8.67
C ASP A 95 1.07 -21.50 -9.30
N VAL A 96 1.73 -20.42 -9.73
CA VAL A 96 1.11 -19.24 -10.32
C VAL A 96 1.64 -19.00 -11.73
N ASP A 97 0.77 -19.08 -12.72
CA ASP A 97 1.07 -18.73 -14.11
C ASP A 97 0.76 -17.24 -14.35
N LEU A 98 1.66 -16.35 -13.92
CA LEU A 98 1.52 -14.91 -14.12
C LEU A 98 1.87 -14.56 -15.56
N THR A 99 0.89 -14.09 -16.34
CA THR A 99 1.02 -13.86 -17.79
C THR A 99 1.03 -12.38 -18.17
N ALA A 100 0.42 -11.51 -17.35
CA ALA A 100 0.30 -10.09 -17.66
C ALA A 100 0.25 -9.22 -16.40
N LEU A 101 0.74 -7.99 -16.52
CA LEU A 101 0.69 -6.95 -15.50
C LEU A 101 -0.16 -5.77 -15.99
N PHE A 102 -0.94 -5.18 -15.09
CA PHE A 102 -1.81 -4.04 -15.38
C PHE A 102 -1.53 -2.91 -14.38
N GLY A 103 -1.10 -1.76 -14.88
CA GLY A 103 -0.75 -0.60 -14.07
C GLY A 103 -1.80 0.51 -14.15
N PRO A 104 -2.31 1.03 -13.00
CA PRO A 104 -3.10 2.26 -13.00
C PRO A 104 -2.21 3.49 -13.22
N GLU A 105 -2.74 4.68 -12.94
CA GLU A 105 -1.95 5.92 -12.86
C GLU A 105 -0.65 5.70 -12.07
N HIS A 106 0.45 6.28 -12.51
CA HIS A 106 1.82 6.10 -12.02
C HIS A 106 2.51 4.77 -12.41
N GLY A 107 1.79 3.81 -13.01
CA GLY A 107 2.35 2.53 -13.45
C GLY A 107 2.61 1.53 -12.32
N ILE A 108 3.04 0.32 -12.70
CA ILE A 108 3.26 -0.78 -11.75
C ILE A 108 4.45 -0.56 -10.80
N ARG A 109 5.39 0.33 -11.15
CA ARG A 109 6.59 0.61 -10.36
C ARG A 109 6.62 2.03 -9.78
N GLY A 110 5.58 2.86 -10.02
CA GLY A 110 5.48 4.21 -9.51
C GLY A 110 6.49 5.20 -10.09
N ASP A 111 7.05 4.89 -11.24
CA ASP A 111 8.11 5.66 -11.90
C ASP A 111 7.57 6.71 -12.89
N ARG A 112 6.24 6.86 -12.98
CA ARG A 112 5.59 7.78 -13.90
C ARG A 112 4.96 8.96 -13.17
N PRO A 113 5.15 10.20 -13.67
CA PRO A 113 4.47 11.38 -13.14
C PRO A 113 2.95 11.29 -13.24
N ALA A 114 2.24 12.03 -12.37
CA ALA A 114 0.79 12.13 -12.43
C ALA A 114 0.31 12.72 -13.77
N GLY A 115 -0.74 12.13 -14.32
CA GLY A 115 -1.37 12.61 -15.57
C GLY A 115 -0.61 12.24 -16.84
N GLU A 116 0.54 11.56 -16.77
CA GLU A 116 1.25 11.13 -17.97
C GLU A 116 0.65 9.85 -18.56
N TYR A 117 0.57 9.84 -19.90
CA TYR A 117 0.25 8.62 -20.64
C TYR A 117 1.39 7.60 -20.51
N VAL A 118 1.05 6.40 -20.09
CA VAL A 118 1.98 5.27 -20.06
C VAL A 118 1.56 4.31 -21.17
N SER A 119 2.39 4.17 -22.21
CA SER A 119 2.20 3.12 -23.21
C SER A 119 2.42 1.74 -22.59
N SER A 120 1.77 0.70 -23.13
CA SER A 120 2.10 -0.68 -22.79
C SER A 120 3.56 -0.99 -23.14
N TYR A 121 4.23 -1.78 -22.30
CA TYR A 121 5.65 -2.14 -22.44
C TYR A 121 5.90 -3.55 -21.91
N ILE A 122 7.12 -4.03 -22.03
CA ILE A 122 7.56 -5.28 -21.40
C ILE A 122 8.32 -4.93 -20.12
N ASP A 123 7.93 -5.51 -18.99
CA ASP A 123 8.66 -5.34 -17.72
C ASP A 123 10.01 -6.01 -17.81
N GLU A 124 11.10 -5.26 -17.60
CA GLU A 124 12.46 -5.74 -17.75
C GLU A 124 12.83 -6.83 -16.74
N GLN A 125 12.17 -6.90 -15.60
CA GLN A 125 12.48 -7.85 -14.54
C GLN A 125 11.82 -9.21 -14.76
N THR A 126 10.58 -9.21 -15.27
CA THR A 126 9.80 -10.44 -15.46
C THR A 126 9.69 -10.88 -16.91
N GLY A 127 9.92 -9.97 -17.86
CA GLY A 127 9.67 -10.20 -19.28
C GLY A 127 8.20 -10.21 -19.65
N LEU A 128 7.29 -9.88 -18.72
CA LEU A 128 5.85 -9.89 -18.94
C LEU A 128 5.35 -8.60 -19.59
N PRO A 129 4.27 -8.66 -20.38
CA PRO A 129 3.61 -7.46 -20.87
C PRO A 129 2.99 -6.67 -19.73
N VAL A 130 3.18 -5.36 -19.77
CA VAL A 130 2.55 -4.38 -18.87
C VAL A 130 1.58 -3.53 -19.65
N TYR A 131 0.33 -3.60 -19.28
CA TYR A 131 -0.76 -2.83 -19.87
C TYR A 131 -1.11 -1.64 -18.97
N SER A 132 -1.24 -0.46 -19.59
CA SER A 132 -1.68 0.73 -18.87
C SER A 132 -3.20 0.78 -18.76
N LEU A 133 -3.70 0.94 -17.54
CA LEU A 133 -5.11 1.22 -17.24
C LEU A 133 -5.32 2.71 -16.93
N TYR A 134 -4.55 3.57 -17.56
CA TYR A 134 -4.64 5.02 -17.43
C TYR A 134 -4.50 5.71 -18.78
N VAL A 135 -5.35 6.62 -19.06
CA VAL A 135 -5.50 7.39 -20.31
C VAL A 135 -4.72 6.82 -21.52
N PRO A 136 -5.39 6.48 -22.63
CA PRO A 136 -6.82 6.61 -22.91
C PRO A 136 -7.65 5.39 -22.49
N THR A 137 -7.03 4.33 -21.96
CA THR A 137 -7.66 3.04 -21.68
C THR A 137 -7.81 2.83 -20.19
N TRP A 138 -9.02 3.00 -19.67
CA TRP A 138 -9.32 2.72 -18.25
C TRP A 138 -9.87 1.33 -18.03
N GLN A 139 -10.60 0.81 -19.01
CA GLN A 139 -11.13 -0.56 -19.02
C GLN A 139 -10.23 -1.43 -19.89
N PRO A 140 -9.63 -2.50 -19.36
CA PRO A 140 -8.86 -3.40 -20.21
C PRO A 140 -9.74 -3.97 -21.33
N PRO A 141 -9.40 -3.72 -22.63
CA PRO A 141 -10.11 -4.31 -23.76
C PRO A 141 -9.77 -5.78 -23.92
N GLU A 142 -10.44 -6.47 -24.83
CA GLU A 142 -10.37 -7.92 -25.02
C GLU A 142 -8.94 -8.40 -25.34
N ASP A 143 -8.22 -7.67 -26.16
CA ASP A 143 -6.86 -7.99 -26.59
C ASP A 143 -5.84 -7.96 -25.42
N MET A 144 -6.03 -7.10 -24.43
CA MET A 144 -5.21 -7.12 -23.21
C MET A 144 -5.53 -8.30 -22.28
N LEU A 145 -6.68 -8.95 -22.46
CA LEU A 145 -7.17 -10.06 -21.65
C LEU A 145 -7.09 -11.42 -22.36
N GLU A 146 -6.49 -11.48 -23.55
CA GLU A 146 -6.43 -12.68 -24.37
C GLU A 146 -5.70 -13.83 -23.65
N ASP A 147 -4.61 -13.51 -22.97
CA ASP A 147 -3.80 -14.46 -22.20
C ASP A 147 -4.07 -14.42 -20.70
N VAL A 148 -5.29 -14.01 -20.28
CA VAL A 148 -5.71 -13.91 -18.89
C VAL A 148 -7.02 -14.65 -18.68
N ASP A 149 -7.07 -15.53 -17.70
CA ASP A 149 -8.28 -16.24 -17.26
C ASP A 149 -8.84 -15.63 -15.98
N VAL A 150 -7.97 -15.13 -15.10
CA VAL A 150 -8.31 -14.51 -13.82
C VAL A 150 -7.49 -13.25 -13.57
N LEU A 151 -8.14 -12.21 -13.10
CA LEU A 151 -7.50 -10.94 -12.71
C LEU A 151 -7.35 -10.88 -11.19
N LEU A 152 -6.12 -10.81 -10.69
CA LEU A 152 -5.82 -10.46 -9.32
C LEU A 152 -5.74 -8.95 -9.20
N PHE A 153 -6.31 -8.38 -8.15
CA PHE A 153 -6.26 -6.95 -7.86
C PHE A 153 -5.60 -6.72 -6.49
N ASP A 154 -4.46 -6.03 -6.46
CA ASP A 154 -3.70 -5.72 -5.25
C ASP A 154 -3.20 -4.27 -5.23
N ILE A 155 -4.05 -3.34 -4.81
CA ILE A 155 -3.73 -1.91 -4.70
C ILE A 155 -4.28 -1.36 -3.40
N GLN A 156 -3.46 -0.58 -2.66
CA GLN A 156 -3.89 0.12 -1.45
C GLN A 156 -4.72 1.36 -1.82
N ASP A 157 -5.98 1.38 -1.36
CA ASP A 157 -6.85 2.56 -1.40
C ASP A 157 -6.65 3.45 -0.17
N ILE A 158 -7.09 4.72 -0.27
CA ILE A 158 -7.00 5.68 0.83
C ILE A 158 -8.31 5.87 1.62
N GLY A 159 -9.41 5.23 1.23
CA GLY A 159 -10.70 5.30 1.93
C GLY A 159 -11.63 6.43 1.45
N SER A 160 -11.28 7.14 0.38
CA SER A 160 -12.03 8.27 -0.16
C SER A 160 -12.38 8.10 -1.64
N ASN A 161 -13.62 8.49 -2.00
CA ASN A 161 -14.11 8.40 -3.38
C ASN A 161 -13.47 9.40 -4.35
N VAL A 162 -12.63 10.31 -3.88
CA VAL A 162 -11.87 11.24 -4.72
C VAL A 162 -10.57 10.64 -5.25
N TYR A 163 -10.24 9.41 -4.84
CA TYR A 163 -9.02 8.72 -5.24
C TYR A 163 -9.29 7.69 -6.33
N THR A 164 -8.35 7.55 -7.27
CA THR A 164 -8.62 6.89 -8.56
C THR A 164 -8.64 5.36 -8.51
N TYR A 165 -7.96 4.73 -7.58
CA TYR A 165 -7.72 3.28 -7.62
C TYR A 165 -8.96 2.42 -7.39
N ILE A 166 -9.93 2.90 -6.64
CA ILE A 166 -11.21 2.22 -6.52
C ILE A 166 -11.93 2.14 -7.88
N TYR A 167 -11.82 3.20 -8.71
CA TYR A 167 -12.42 3.18 -10.04
C TYR A 167 -11.67 2.25 -10.99
N THR A 168 -10.35 2.11 -10.85
CA THR A 168 -9.57 1.09 -11.56
C THR A 168 -10.13 -0.30 -11.28
N LEU A 169 -10.43 -0.64 -9.99
CA LEU A 169 -11.09 -1.88 -9.64
C LEU A 169 -12.43 -2.03 -10.36
N GLY A 170 -13.28 -1.01 -10.30
CA GLY A 170 -14.60 -1.05 -10.93
C GLY A 170 -14.52 -1.29 -12.44
N PHE A 171 -13.62 -0.61 -13.15
CA PHE A 171 -13.41 -0.79 -14.58
C PHE A 171 -12.85 -2.18 -14.94
N VAL A 172 -11.95 -2.71 -14.11
CA VAL A 172 -11.45 -4.08 -14.24
C VAL A 172 -12.60 -5.09 -14.08
N MET A 173 -13.48 -4.88 -13.10
CA MET A 173 -14.66 -5.72 -12.89
C MET A 173 -15.67 -5.65 -14.05
N GLU A 174 -15.93 -4.44 -14.60
CA GLU A 174 -16.77 -4.29 -15.79
C GLU A 174 -16.19 -5.03 -17.02
N SER A 175 -14.87 -4.96 -17.22
CA SER A 175 -14.20 -5.72 -18.29
C SER A 175 -14.26 -7.23 -18.05
N ALA A 176 -14.03 -7.66 -16.81
CA ALA A 176 -14.16 -9.07 -16.44
C ALA A 176 -15.58 -9.61 -16.72
N ALA A 177 -16.62 -8.84 -16.38
CA ALA A 177 -18.00 -9.18 -16.69
C ALA A 177 -18.24 -9.29 -18.21
N LYS A 178 -17.70 -8.34 -18.98
CA LYS A 178 -17.89 -8.29 -20.44
C LYS A 178 -17.21 -9.46 -21.17
N TYR A 179 -16.02 -9.86 -20.70
CA TYR A 179 -15.16 -10.84 -21.37
C TYR A 179 -15.10 -12.20 -20.66
N GLY A 180 -15.96 -12.41 -19.66
CA GLY A 180 -16.08 -13.70 -18.97
C GLY A 180 -14.86 -14.09 -18.15
N LYS A 181 -14.18 -13.11 -17.54
CA LYS A 181 -13.01 -13.34 -16.67
C LYS A 181 -13.40 -13.40 -15.20
N GLU A 182 -12.61 -14.11 -14.40
CA GLU A 182 -12.74 -14.11 -12.94
C GLU A 182 -11.97 -12.94 -12.33
N VAL A 183 -12.39 -12.48 -11.13
CA VAL A 183 -11.65 -11.47 -10.35
C VAL A 183 -11.39 -11.99 -8.94
N ILE A 184 -10.16 -11.83 -8.49
CA ILE A 184 -9.75 -12.10 -7.11
C ILE A 184 -9.18 -10.81 -6.55
N VAL A 185 -9.77 -10.30 -5.47
CA VAL A 185 -9.25 -9.13 -4.76
C VAL A 185 -8.40 -9.59 -3.58
N LEU A 186 -7.15 -9.13 -3.55
CA LEU A 186 -6.25 -9.31 -2.43
C LEU A 186 -6.47 -8.13 -1.48
N ASP A 187 -7.26 -8.34 -0.43
CA ASP A 187 -7.83 -7.26 0.36
C ASP A 187 -6.78 -6.48 1.17
N ARG A 188 -7.03 -5.17 1.32
CA ARG A 188 -6.16 -4.23 2.04
C ARG A 188 -6.97 -3.35 2.98
N PRO A 189 -6.34 -2.82 4.08
CA PRO A 189 -7.04 -1.96 5.03
C PRO A 189 -7.60 -0.70 4.38
N ASN A 190 -8.73 -0.23 4.88
CA ASN A 190 -9.12 1.15 4.65
C ASN A 190 -8.17 2.07 5.44
N ALA A 191 -7.43 2.95 4.74
CA ALA A 191 -6.36 3.74 5.35
C ALA A 191 -6.85 4.69 6.45
N ILE A 192 -8.10 5.16 6.34
CA ILE A 192 -8.72 6.10 7.27
C ILE A 192 -9.74 5.45 8.20
N GLY A 193 -9.72 4.10 8.30
CA GLY A 193 -10.64 3.31 9.11
C GLY A 193 -12.01 3.09 8.47
N GLY A 194 -12.70 2.03 8.91
CA GLY A 194 -13.95 1.56 8.31
C GLY A 194 -15.22 1.87 9.12
N GLU A 195 -15.13 2.57 10.26
CA GLU A 195 -16.29 2.82 11.11
C GLU A 195 -17.19 3.96 10.62
N ARG A 196 -16.61 4.92 9.89
CA ARG A 196 -17.33 6.13 9.49
C ARG A 196 -17.62 6.16 8.01
N VAL A 197 -18.83 6.53 7.68
CA VAL A 197 -19.28 6.85 6.32
C VAL A 197 -19.70 8.32 6.34
N GLU A 198 -19.05 9.15 5.51
CA GLU A 198 -19.22 10.61 5.58
C GLU A 198 -19.28 11.23 4.18
N GLY A 199 -19.99 12.35 4.10
CA GLY A 199 -20.16 13.12 2.87
C GLY A 199 -21.35 12.67 2.02
N PRO A 200 -21.76 13.51 1.06
CA PRO A 200 -22.89 13.23 0.19
C PRO A 200 -22.57 12.13 -0.82
N LEU A 201 -23.60 11.40 -1.24
CA LEU A 201 -23.55 10.62 -2.47
C LEU A 201 -23.53 11.58 -3.68
N ARG A 202 -22.79 11.20 -4.70
CA ARG A 202 -22.80 11.93 -5.96
C ARG A 202 -24.15 11.75 -6.67
N LYS A 203 -24.56 12.76 -7.47
CA LYS A 203 -25.74 12.64 -8.30
C LYS A 203 -25.45 11.78 -9.55
N GLU A 204 -26.43 10.96 -9.94
CA GLU A 204 -26.32 10.04 -11.08
C GLU A 204 -26.02 10.72 -12.42
N ASP A 205 -26.46 11.97 -12.59
CA ASP A 205 -26.29 12.76 -13.82
C ASP A 205 -24.87 13.31 -14.04
N THR A 206 -23.97 13.11 -13.06
CA THR A 206 -22.59 13.62 -13.11
C THR A 206 -21.53 12.52 -13.30
N VAL A 207 -21.83 11.50 -14.12
CA VAL A 207 -20.90 10.40 -14.37
C VAL A 207 -19.62 10.88 -15.06
N SER A 208 -18.47 10.59 -14.46
CA SER A 208 -17.13 10.83 -15.00
C SER A 208 -16.25 9.62 -14.68
N TYR A 209 -14.97 9.65 -15.09
CA TYR A 209 -14.01 8.64 -14.67
C TYR A 209 -14.02 8.45 -13.14
N MET A 210 -13.71 9.51 -12.40
CA MET A 210 -13.91 9.51 -10.95
C MET A 210 -15.38 9.65 -10.63
N GLY A 211 -15.95 8.62 -10.02
CA GLY A 211 -17.36 8.58 -9.67
C GLY A 211 -18.24 7.80 -10.63
N ARG A 212 -17.70 6.86 -11.39
CA ARG A 212 -18.46 5.85 -12.12
C ARG A 212 -19.41 5.10 -11.22
N PHE A 213 -18.97 4.81 -9.99
CA PHE A 213 -19.73 4.10 -8.96
C PHE A 213 -20.15 5.07 -7.84
N LEU A 214 -21.40 4.95 -7.39
CA LEU A 214 -21.93 5.84 -6.36
C LEU A 214 -21.35 5.48 -5.00
N LEU A 215 -20.62 6.41 -4.42
CA LEU A 215 -20.02 6.28 -3.09
C LEU A 215 -20.09 7.62 -2.34
N PRO A 216 -20.26 7.62 -1.01
CA PRO A 216 -19.99 8.78 -0.19
C PRO A 216 -18.51 9.15 -0.24
N VAL A 217 -18.16 10.38 0.13
CA VAL A 217 -16.78 10.86 0.09
C VAL A 217 -15.87 9.92 0.89
N ARG A 218 -16.23 9.60 2.12
CA ARG A 218 -15.60 8.57 2.94
C ARG A 218 -16.50 7.34 2.93
N HIS A 219 -16.05 6.26 2.32
CA HIS A 219 -16.93 5.10 2.09
C HIS A 219 -16.89 4.05 3.22
N GLY A 220 -15.86 4.05 4.08
CA GLY A 220 -15.76 3.14 5.23
C GLY A 220 -15.61 1.66 4.89
N MET A 221 -15.22 1.31 3.65
CA MET A 221 -15.09 -0.06 3.18
C MET A 221 -13.64 -0.38 2.81
N THR A 222 -13.28 -1.67 2.88
CA THR A 222 -12.05 -2.17 2.26
C THR A 222 -12.24 -2.32 0.75
N ILE A 223 -11.15 -2.48 0.02
CA ILE A 223 -11.21 -2.68 -1.44
C ILE A 223 -11.97 -3.97 -1.80
N GLY A 224 -11.83 -5.02 -0.99
CA GLY A 224 -12.58 -6.26 -1.15
C GLY A 224 -14.07 -6.09 -0.87
N GLU A 225 -14.46 -5.31 0.12
CA GLU A 225 -15.86 -4.98 0.41
C GLU A 225 -16.49 -4.16 -0.72
N LEU A 226 -15.77 -3.20 -1.30
CA LEU A 226 -16.20 -2.45 -2.48
C LEU A 226 -16.47 -3.37 -3.67
N ALA A 227 -15.57 -4.31 -3.94
CA ALA A 227 -15.75 -5.27 -5.02
C ALA A 227 -17.02 -6.11 -4.85
N VAL A 228 -17.25 -6.64 -3.64
CA VAL A 228 -18.46 -7.43 -3.35
C VAL A 228 -19.72 -6.59 -3.52
N MET A 229 -19.73 -5.38 -2.99
CA MET A 229 -20.86 -4.45 -3.12
C MET A 229 -21.14 -4.15 -4.60
N TRP A 230 -20.15 -3.77 -5.39
CA TRP A 230 -20.35 -3.42 -6.80
C TRP A 230 -20.76 -4.61 -7.67
N ASN A 231 -20.22 -5.80 -7.42
CA ASN A 231 -20.65 -7.00 -8.13
C ASN A 231 -22.17 -7.25 -7.95
N HIS A 232 -22.69 -6.95 -6.75
CA HIS A 232 -24.11 -7.07 -6.43
C HIS A 232 -24.92 -5.88 -6.97
N GLU A 233 -24.58 -4.64 -6.58
CA GLU A 233 -25.38 -3.44 -6.86
C GLU A 233 -25.47 -3.12 -8.36
N TYR A 234 -24.39 -3.38 -9.11
CA TYR A 234 -24.36 -3.15 -10.56
C TYR A 234 -24.64 -4.41 -11.36
N SER A 235 -25.01 -5.52 -10.69
CA SER A 235 -25.36 -6.81 -11.32
C SER A 235 -24.31 -7.28 -12.32
N LEU A 236 -23.01 -7.14 -11.97
CA LEU A 236 -21.93 -7.52 -12.88
C LEU A 236 -21.87 -9.04 -13.11
N GLY A 237 -22.25 -9.84 -12.10
CA GLY A 237 -22.36 -11.29 -12.21
C GLY A 237 -21.04 -12.01 -12.43
N ILE A 238 -19.90 -11.38 -12.09
CA ILE A 238 -18.59 -11.99 -12.24
C ILE A 238 -18.31 -13.02 -11.15
N PRO A 239 -17.57 -14.11 -11.46
CA PRO A 239 -16.98 -14.95 -10.44
C PRO A 239 -15.96 -14.13 -9.64
N LEU A 240 -16.35 -13.73 -8.43
CA LEU A 240 -15.54 -12.85 -7.55
C LEU A 240 -15.14 -13.60 -6.29
N LYS A 241 -13.86 -13.54 -5.97
CA LYS A 241 -13.30 -14.02 -4.69
C LYS A 241 -12.54 -12.87 -4.01
N VAL A 242 -12.49 -12.89 -2.68
CA VAL A 242 -11.74 -11.93 -1.89
C VAL A 242 -10.85 -12.69 -0.92
N ALA A 243 -9.54 -12.58 -1.08
CA ALA A 243 -8.58 -13.02 -0.10
C ALA A 243 -8.56 -12.01 1.04
N LYS A 244 -9.39 -12.27 2.05
CA LYS A 244 -9.60 -11.35 3.18
C LYS A 244 -8.35 -11.28 4.04
N MET A 245 -8.08 -10.08 4.55
CA MET A 245 -7.04 -9.87 5.56
C MET A 245 -7.30 -10.70 6.81
N GLU A 246 -6.24 -11.09 7.50
CA GLU A 246 -6.31 -11.66 8.84
C GLU A 246 -5.85 -10.65 9.90
N GLY A 247 -6.57 -10.59 11.02
CA GLY A 247 -6.28 -9.71 12.13
C GLY A 247 -6.69 -8.24 11.91
N TYR A 248 -7.31 -7.91 10.77
CA TYR A 248 -7.88 -6.58 10.54
C TYR A 248 -9.22 -6.44 11.22
N ASP A 249 -9.40 -5.29 11.85
CA ASP A 249 -10.68 -4.85 12.40
C ASP A 249 -11.01 -3.46 11.81
N ARG A 250 -12.28 -3.23 11.53
CA ARG A 250 -12.77 -2.01 10.88
C ARG A 250 -12.52 -0.73 11.70
N THR A 251 -12.29 -0.85 13.01
CA THR A 251 -11.92 0.26 13.91
C THR A 251 -10.48 0.71 13.74
N MET A 252 -9.62 -0.11 13.10
CA MET A 252 -8.21 0.19 12.89
C MET A 252 -8.03 1.31 11.87
N HIS A 253 -7.19 2.29 12.19
CA HIS A 253 -6.52 3.13 11.22
C HIS A 253 -5.29 2.40 10.67
N TYR A 254 -4.70 2.91 9.59
CA TYR A 254 -3.59 2.20 8.94
C TYR A 254 -2.42 1.92 9.88
N GLU A 255 -2.07 2.89 10.73
CA GLU A 255 -0.99 2.77 11.71
C GLU A 255 -1.21 1.63 12.73
N ASP A 256 -2.47 1.33 13.05
CA ASP A 256 -2.83 0.25 13.99
C ASP A 256 -2.58 -1.14 13.39
N THR A 257 -2.54 -1.23 12.07
CA THR A 257 -2.33 -2.50 11.35
C THR A 257 -0.91 -3.00 11.46
N GLY A 258 0.06 -2.11 11.67
CA GLY A 258 1.49 -2.40 11.62
C GLY A 258 2.01 -2.74 10.23
N LEU A 259 1.23 -2.52 9.17
CA LEU A 259 1.67 -2.72 7.79
C LEU A 259 2.60 -1.60 7.34
N PRO A 260 3.57 -1.89 6.47
CA PRO A 260 4.41 -0.87 5.89
C PRO A 260 3.61 0.03 4.93
N TRP A 261 3.84 1.34 5.01
CA TRP A 261 3.22 2.32 4.11
C TRP A 261 4.10 2.55 2.90
N VAL A 262 3.57 2.27 1.72
CA VAL A 262 4.12 2.71 0.43
C VAL A 262 3.20 3.79 -0.12
N PHE A 263 3.76 4.87 -0.61
CA PHE A 263 3.00 6.01 -1.13
C PHE A 263 2.08 5.58 -2.28
N PRO A 264 0.75 5.67 -2.11
CA PRO A 264 -0.16 5.41 -3.22
C PRO A 264 0.02 6.43 -4.36
N SER A 265 0.42 7.65 -3.99
CA SER A 265 0.87 8.70 -4.91
C SER A 265 1.84 9.64 -4.21
N PRO A 266 2.58 10.48 -4.94
CA PRO A 266 3.45 11.50 -4.37
C PRO A 266 2.77 12.45 -3.37
N ASN A 267 1.45 12.61 -3.49
CA ASN A 267 0.66 13.52 -2.65
C ASN A 267 0.21 12.87 -1.33
N ILE A 268 0.39 11.56 -1.15
CA ILE A 268 -0.02 10.80 0.05
C ILE A 268 1.20 10.11 0.68
N PRO A 269 2.17 10.87 1.21
CA PRO A 269 3.42 10.32 1.72
C PRO A 269 3.29 9.57 3.04
N THR A 270 2.20 9.77 3.78
CA THR A 270 1.95 9.09 5.06
C THR A 270 0.50 8.66 5.17
N PRO A 271 0.16 7.65 6.00
CA PRO A 271 -1.23 7.31 6.29
C PRO A 271 -2.03 8.51 6.82
N THR A 272 -1.42 9.36 7.63
CA THR A 272 -2.04 10.59 8.17
C THR A 272 -2.50 11.54 7.07
N THR A 273 -1.77 11.64 5.95
CA THR A 273 -2.18 12.50 4.82
C THR A 273 -3.41 11.99 4.09
N ALA A 274 -3.79 10.73 4.24
CA ALA A 274 -5.04 10.19 3.72
C ALA A 274 -6.28 10.73 4.48
N ASN A 275 -6.08 11.25 5.71
CA ASN A 275 -7.14 11.83 6.55
C ASN A 275 -7.37 13.35 6.32
N LEU A 276 -6.54 14.00 5.53
CA LEU A 276 -6.61 15.44 5.24
C LEU A 276 -7.41 15.73 3.98
#